data_884bae77fb88dc8cd4aca05baf0d85fd
#
_entry.id   884bae77fb88dc8cd4aca05baf0d85fd
#
_cell.length_a   1.000
_cell.length_b   1.000
_cell.length_c   1.000
_cell.angle_alpha   90.00
_cell.angle_beta   90.00
_cell.angle_gamma   90.00
#
_symmetry.space_group_name_H-M   'P 1'
#
loop_
_entity.id
_entity.type
_entity.pdbx_description
1 polymer ?
#
loop_
_entity_poly.entity_id
_entity_poly.type
_entity_poly.pdbx_seq_one_letter_code
_entity_poly.pdbx_strand_id
1 'polypeptide(L)'
;HLGHLLNGDTVVLKVQRPHIHEIMEADVRIMHKFPRLLKMVTGTGDLIDYRSIIDELWRTSQTEMNFLNEANNMNVFANNQKDIRYIKAPHVYNEYTTNHLLVYSYIDGIPIDAIKRLKYEGYDLDEIALKMADNCCKQILDDGFFHADPHPGNILIDEGKIAWIDFGMMGTVSSFTQHILSLALQALIEDDIYDLEEAFLMLVTPNHEIDETQLLHQLNSIVSEYKAKSLSDYNFSDLIQKCFDIVTSNDIAIPTELTLLCRCLVTLEGTLEKISPSSNLIEILINHKRNTVLKELDYKDQGLKIGHDLYKTLKKSYALPQIVYDLIKMSKNGQLHVNVTENDDYIRQTYKKTELSIIIKTVFSCMCLLCGVLTESYYMSIILLTISMLLGIDVFFHLWKLKR
;
A
#
# COMPACT_ATOMS: atom_id res chain seq x y z
N HIS A 1 -5.88 12.67 32.31
CA HIS A 1 -5.92 12.49 33.76
C HIS A 1 -5.81 11.02 34.13
N LEU A 2 -5.15 10.74 35.27
CA LEU A 2 -5.12 9.39 35.87
C LEU A 2 -6.31 9.25 36.83
N GLY A 3 -6.97 8.10 36.82
CA GLY A 3 -8.09 7.78 37.69
C GLY A 3 -8.05 6.32 38.15
N HIS A 4 -8.92 6.00 39.13
CA HIS A 4 -9.10 4.62 39.60
C HIS A 4 -10.60 4.30 39.53
N LEU A 5 -10.92 3.16 38.93
CA LEU A 5 -12.28 2.64 38.95
C LEU A 5 -12.58 1.95 40.26
N LEU A 6 -13.85 1.76 40.57
CA LEU A 6 -14.29 1.11 41.81
C LEU A 6 -13.85 -0.36 41.90
N ASN A 7 -13.55 -1.00 40.78
CA ASN A 7 -13.01 -2.35 40.70
C ASN A 7 -11.51 -2.42 40.98
N GLY A 8 -10.82 -1.26 41.18
CA GLY A 8 -9.40 -1.15 41.44
C GLY A 8 -8.53 -0.89 40.19
N ASP A 9 -9.11 -0.91 38.99
CA ASP A 9 -8.35 -0.65 37.77
C ASP A 9 -7.87 0.79 37.70
N THR A 10 -6.61 0.97 37.30
CA THR A 10 -6.06 2.29 37.01
C THR A 10 -6.32 2.65 35.56
N VAL A 11 -6.92 3.82 35.33
CA VAL A 11 -7.37 4.28 34.02
C VAL A 11 -6.87 5.67 33.66
N VAL A 12 -6.78 5.90 32.38
CA VAL A 12 -6.60 7.24 31.79
C VAL A 12 -7.96 7.79 31.42
N LEU A 13 -8.19 9.04 31.80
CA LEU A 13 -9.35 9.82 31.40
C LEU A 13 -8.88 10.94 30.45
N LYS A 14 -9.20 10.81 29.18
CA LYS A 14 -8.96 11.84 28.15
C LYS A 14 -10.25 12.66 28.05
N VAL A 15 -10.19 13.87 28.56
CA VAL A 15 -11.38 14.77 28.66
C VAL A 15 -11.23 15.88 27.64
N GLN A 16 -12.26 16.10 26.86
CA GLN A 16 -12.28 17.17 25.86
C GLN A 16 -12.31 18.54 26.54
N ARG A 17 -11.54 19.49 26.02
CA ARG A 17 -11.57 20.86 26.53
C ARG A 17 -12.95 21.48 26.32
N PRO A 18 -13.53 22.15 27.32
CA PRO A 18 -14.78 22.88 27.13
C PRO A 18 -14.67 23.88 25.98
N HIS A 19 -15.71 23.99 25.19
CA HIS A 19 -15.83 24.93 24.06
C HIS A 19 -14.80 24.79 22.95
N ILE A 20 -14.10 23.64 22.85
CA ILE A 20 -13.08 23.44 21.80
C ILE A 20 -13.68 23.52 20.40
N HIS A 21 -14.91 23.02 20.22
CA HIS A 21 -15.61 23.05 18.94
C HIS A 21 -15.85 24.50 18.47
N GLU A 22 -16.38 25.35 19.38
CA GLU A 22 -16.68 26.75 19.07
C GLU A 22 -15.40 27.56 18.80
N ILE A 23 -14.32 27.26 19.51
CA ILE A 23 -12.99 27.89 19.29
C ILE A 23 -12.48 27.50 17.90
N MET A 24 -12.45 26.21 17.57
CA MET A 24 -11.95 25.76 16.27
C MET A 24 -12.83 26.23 15.11
N GLU A 25 -14.16 26.26 15.29
CA GLU A 25 -15.06 26.83 14.29
C GLU A 25 -14.79 28.33 14.04
N ALA A 26 -14.46 29.07 15.09
CA ALA A 26 -14.08 30.47 14.97
C ALA A 26 -12.75 30.64 14.21
N ASP A 27 -11.76 29.78 14.49
CA ASP A 27 -10.47 29.79 13.82
C ASP A 27 -10.62 29.44 12.34
N VAL A 28 -11.41 28.41 11.99
CA VAL A 28 -11.71 28.06 10.59
C VAL A 28 -12.41 29.18 9.85
N ARG A 29 -13.36 29.87 10.50
CA ARG A 29 -14.00 31.09 9.92
C ARG A 29 -13.00 32.20 9.64
N ILE A 30 -11.98 32.35 10.46
CA ILE A 30 -10.89 33.32 10.22
C ILE A 30 -10.04 32.83 9.05
N MET A 31 -9.66 31.55 9.04
CA MET A 31 -8.87 30.96 7.96
C MET A 31 -9.54 31.12 6.59
N HIS A 32 -10.87 30.93 6.49
CA HIS A 32 -11.60 31.16 5.23
C HIS A 32 -11.57 32.62 4.72
N LYS A 33 -11.27 33.59 5.57
CA LYS A 33 -11.10 34.99 5.15
C LYS A 33 -9.70 35.28 4.62
N PHE A 34 -8.71 34.47 5.02
CA PHE A 34 -7.29 34.67 4.71
C PHE A 34 -6.98 34.61 3.20
N PRO A 35 -7.51 33.67 2.40
CA PRO A 35 -7.26 33.60 0.96
C PRO A 35 -7.72 34.88 0.22
N ARG A 36 -8.82 35.50 0.64
CA ARG A 36 -9.30 36.77 0.07
C ARG A 36 -8.34 37.92 0.34
N LEU A 37 -7.77 37.93 1.55
CA LEU A 37 -6.77 38.97 1.94
C LEU A 37 -5.47 38.75 1.17
N LEU A 38 -5.03 37.48 1.05
CA LEU A 38 -3.81 37.13 0.30
C LEU A 38 -3.94 37.50 -1.18
N LYS A 39 -5.08 37.23 -1.81
CA LYS A 39 -5.37 37.62 -3.21
C LYS A 39 -5.32 39.12 -3.41
N MET A 40 -5.76 39.92 -2.43
CA MET A 40 -5.66 41.40 -2.48
C MET A 40 -4.24 41.91 -2.41
N VAL A 41 -3.33 41.19 -1.71
CA VAL A 41 -1.96 41.64 -1.46
C VAL A 41 -0.98 41.11 -2.51
N THR A 42 -1.13 39.86 -2.96
CA THR A 42 -0.14 39.15 -3.81
C THR A 42 -0.54 39.03 -5.27
N GLY A 43 -1.83 39.16 -5.60
CA GLY A 43 -2.35 38.94 -6.96
C GLY A 43 -2.30 37.48 -7.44
N THR A 44 -1.76 36.53 -6.66
CA THR A 44 -1.46 35.15 -7.07
C THR A 44 -2.45 34.10 -6.52
N GLY A 45 -3.63 34.50 -6.11
CA GLY A 45 -4.59 33.66 -5.35
C GLY A 45 -5.27 32.49 -6.07
N ASP A 46 -4.96 32.20 -7.32
CA ASP A 46 -5.67 31.17 -8.10
C ASP A 46 -4.88 29.84 -8.27
N LEU A 47 -3.65 29.74 -7.75
CA LEU A 47 -2.79 28.56 -7.92
C LEU A 47 -3.02 27.45 -6.86
N ILE A 48 -3.63 27.79 -5.72
CA ILE A 48 -3.86 26.83 -4.63
C ILE A 48 -5.30 26.99 -4.14
N ASP A 49 -6.05 25.90 -4.09
CA ASP A 49 -7.40 25.87 -3.50
C ASP A 49 -7.33 25.83 -1.97
N TYR A 50 -7.00 26.97 -1.38
CA TYR A 50 -6.96 27.15 0.08
C TYR A 50 -8.29 26.78 0.79
N ARG A 51 -9.42 26.89 0.09
CA ARG A 51 -10.73 26.57 0.69
C ARG A 51 -10.87 25.08 0.93
N SER A 52 -10.58 24.28 -0.08
CA SER A 52 -10.61 22.81 0.06
C SER A 52 -9.65 22.34 1.15
N ILE A 53 -8.47 22.95 1.27
CA ILE A 53 -7.54 22.61 2.34
C ILE A 53 -8.11 22.93 3.72
N ILE A 54 -8.72 24.12 3.89
CA ILE A 54 -9.31 24.55 5.17
C ILE A 54 -10.54 23.68 5.52
N ASP A 55 -11.38 23.35 4.54
CA ASP A 55 -12.55 22.50 4.73
C ASP A 55 -12.12 21.07 5.13
N GLU A 56 -11.05 20.53 4.53
CA GLU A 56 -10.49 19.24 4.90
C GLU A 56 -9.90 19.25 6.32
N LEU A 57 -9.13 20.29 6.68
CA LEU A 57 -8.63 20.48 8.04
C LEU A 57 -9.77 20.52 9.06
N TRP A 58 -10.84 21.21 8.72
CA TRP A 58 -12.03 21.29 9.59
C TRP A 58 -12.69 19.92 9.75
N ARG A 59 -12.90 19.20 8.65
CA ARG A 59 -13.50 17.85 8.68
C ARG A 59 -12.65 16.87 9.50
N THR A 60 -11.34 16.88 9.33
CA THR A 60 -10.40 16.05 10.10
C THR A 60 -10.48 16.40 11.59
N SER A 61 -10.45 17.69 11.92
CA SER A 61 -10.56 18.15 13.30
C SER A 61 -11.89 17.74 13.98
N GLN A 62 -13.01 17.80 13.24
CA GLN A 62 -14.30 17.33 13.76
C GLN A 62 -14.28 15.81 14.05
N THR A 63 -13.63 15.03 13.21
CA THR A 63 -13.48 13.58 13.41
C THR A 63 -12.65 13.28 14.65
N GLU A 64 -11.57 14.01 14.87
CA GLU A 64 -10.67 13.87 16.03
C GLU A 64 -11.33 14.35 17.35
N MET A 65 -12.26 15.31 17.28
CA MET A 65 -13.00 15.77 18.45
C MET A 65 -14.01 14.74 18.98
N ASN A 66 -14.34 13.70 18.24
CA ASN A 66 -15.26 12.65 18.70
C ASN A 66 -14.49 11.46 19.28
N PHE A 67 -14.39 11.40 20.59
CA PHE A 67 -13.65 10.33 21.28
C PHE A 67 -14.25 8.91 21.12
N LEU A 68 -15.48 8.78 20.63
CA LEU A 68 -16.00 7.46 20.23
C LEU A 68 -15.28 6.90 19.00
N ASN A 69 -14.79 7.77 18.10
CA ASN A 69 -13.98 7.34 16.97
C ASN A 69 -12.64 6.78 17.46
N GLU A 70 -11.97 7.49 18.39
CA GLU A 70 -10.71 7.02 18.97
C GLU A 70 -10.90 5.73 19.77
N ALA A 71 -11.98 5.59 20.54
CA ALA A 71 -12.33 4.35 21.22
C ALA A 71 -12.53 3.17 20.24
N ASN A 72 -13.23 3.42 19.13
CA ASN A 72 -13.42 2.41 18.09
C ASN A 72 -12.08 2.03 17.44
N ASN A 73 -11.24 3.01 17.14
CA ASN A 73 -9.90 2.79 16.59
C ASN A 73 -9.04 1.91 17.50
N MET A 74 -9.04 2.18 18.82
CA MET A 74 -8.37 1.36 19.82
C MET A 74 -8.87 -0.09 19.80
N ASN A 75 -10.18 -0.29 19.74
CA ASN A 75 -10.78 -1.63 19.72
C ASN A 75 -10.43 -2.39 18.45
N VAL A 76 -10.48 -1.74 17.28
CA VAL A 76 -10.09 -2.33 15.99
C VAL A 76 -8.61 -2.70 16.01
N PHE A 77 -7.74 -1.78 16.44
CA PHE A 77 -6.32 -2.03 16.57
C PHE A 77 -6.03 -3.20 17.51
N ALA A 78 -6.60 -3.20 18.71
CA ALA A 78 -6.41 -4.29 19.68
C ALA A 78 -6.83 -5.66 19.11
N ASN A 79 -7.92 -5.70 18.34
CA ASN A 79 -8.36 -6.94 17.69
C ASN A 79 -7.39 -7.39 16.59
N ASN A 80 -6.88 -6.48 15.76
CA ASN A 80 -5.91 -6.79 14.70
C ASN A 80 -4.55 -7.25 15.25
N GLN A 81 -4.19 -6.79 16.46
CA GLN A 81 -2.90 -7.10 17.09
C GLN A 81 -2.95 -8.21 18.16
N LYS A 82 -4.12 -8.83 18.41
CA LYS A 82 -4.32 -9.81 19.49
C LYS A 82 -3.37 -11.01 19.47
N ASP A 83 -2.93 -11.42 18.26
CA ASP A 83 -2.04 -12.56 18.07
C ASP A 83 -0.55 -12.15 18.09
N ILE A 84 -0.23 -10.87 18.18
CA ILE A 84 1.12 -10.33 18.22
C ILE A 84 1.58 -10.15 19.66
N ARG A 85 2.42 -11.07 20.16
CA ARG A 85 2.81 -11.14 21.57
C ARG A 85 3.57 -9.92 22.09
N TYR A 86 4.29 -9.23 21.22
CA TYR A 86 5.12 -8.08 21.58
C TYR A 86 4.41 -6.73 21.38
N ILE A 87 3.12 -6.74 21.06
CA ILE A 87 2.29 -5.52 20.95
C ILE A 87 1.30 -5.48 22.11
N LYS A 88 1.07 -4.29 22.64
CA LYS A 88 0.07 -4.01 23.65
C LYS A 88 -0.77 -2.81 23.21
N ALA A 89 -2.08 -2.91 23.40
CA ALA A 89 -3.03 -1.80 23.24
C ALA A 89 -3.79 -1.61 24.56
N PRO A 90 -4.17 -0.37 24.90
CA PRO A 90 -5.01 -0.12 26.05
C PRO A 90 -6.38 -0.77 25.89
N HIS A 91 -6.97 -1.22 26.98
CA HIS A 91 -8.37 -1.67 27.00
C HIS A 91 -9.30 -0.47 27.16
N VAL A 92 -10.29 -0.35 26.28
CA VAL A 92 -11.29 0.73 26.35
C VAL A 92 -12.45 0.32 27.24
N TYR A 93 -12.80 1.18 28.20
CA TYR A 93 -13.99 1.03 29.04
C TYR A 93 -15.16 1.74 28.36
N ASN A 94 -15.82 1.01 27.45
CA ASN A 94 -16.89 1.57 26.60
C ASN A 94 -18.07 2.11 27.42
N GLU A 95 -18.37 1.53 28.59
CA GLU A 95 -19.43 1.94 29.50
C GLU A 95 -19.22 3.34 30.12
N TYR A 96 -17.96 3.81 30.16
CA TYR A 96 -17.60 5.15 30.66
C TYR A 96 -17.20 6.12 29.55
N THR A 97 -17.11 5.64 28.30
CA THR A 97 -16.66 6.44 27.17
C THR A 97 -17.83 7.13 26.48
N THR A 98 -17.66 8.41 26.16
CA THR A 98 -18.64 9.27 25.48
C THR A 98 -17.95 10.07 24.37
N ASN A 99 -18.70 10.93 23.65
CA ASN A 99 -18.11 11.81 22.64
C ASN A 99 -17.02 12.73 23.19
N HIS A 100 -17.10 13.08 24.50
CA HIS A 100 -16.25 14.08 25.16
C HIS A 100 -15.34 13.51 26.24
N LEU A 101 -15.48 12.22 26.54
CA LEU A 101 -14.68 11.51 27.55
C LEU A 101 -14.30 10.14 26.99
N LEU A 102 -13.00 9.87 26.94
CA LEU A 102 -12.48 8.55 26.61
C LEU A 102 -11.81 7.96 27.85
N VAL A 103 -12.20 6.74 28.21
CA VAL A 103 -11.69 6.02 29.38
C VAL A 103 -11.05 4.72 28.92
N TYR A 104 -9.76 4.54 29.23
CA TYR A 104 -9.00 3.35 28.87
C TYR A 104 -7.97 2.97 29.94
N SER A 105 -7.49 1.74 29.91
CA SER A 105 -6.54 1.22 30.90
C SER A 105 -5.23 1.99 30.87
N TYR A 106 -4.69 2.35 32.03
CA TYR A 106 -3.38 2.96 32.13
C TYR A 106 -2.28 1.93 31.81
N ILE A 107 -1.27 2.34 31.07
CA ILE A 107 -0.06 1.55 30.79
C ILE A 107 1.12 2.25 31.45
N ASP A 108 1.78 1.58 32.39
CA ASP A 108 2.96 2.10 33.10
C ASP A 108 4.25 1.73 32.35
N GLY A 109 4.41 2.36 31.17
CA GLY A 109 5.54 2.06 30.28
C GLY A 109 6.60 3.17 30.27
N ILE A 110 7.75 2.84 29.71
CA ILE A 110 8.85 3.77 29.46
C ILE A 110 8.64 4.38 28.09
N PRO A 111 8.65 5.72 27.93
CA PRO A 111 8.61 6.34 26.61
C PRO A 111 9.71 5.79 25.70
N ILE A 112 9.38 5.49 24.44
CA ILE A 112 10.31 4.84 23.51
C ILE A 112 11.55 5.70 23.21
N ASP A 113 11.45 7.02 23.37
CA ASP A 113 12.56 7.97 23.22
C ASP A 113 13.38 8.18 24.49
N ALA A 114 12.99 7.56 25.61
CA ALA A 114 13.75 7.57 26.85
C ALA A 114 14.95 6.59 26.80
N ILE A 115 15.79 6.75 25.77
CA ILE A 115 16.89 5.84 25.38
C ILE A 115 17.79 5.44 26.55
N LYS A 116 18.16 6.41 27.41
CA LYS A 116 19.05 6.15 28.56
C LYS A 116 18.39 5.22 29.56
N ARG A 117 17.07 5.38 29.79
CA ARG A 117 16.30 4.56 30.73
C ARG A 117 16.11 3.15 30.16
N LEU A 118 15.74 3.04 28.88
CA LEU A 118 15.59 1.75 28.21
C LEU A 118 16.90 0.93 28.26
N LYS A 119 18.04 1.55 27.91
CA LYS A 119 19.36 0.88 28.03
C LYS A 119 19.71 0.49 29.46
N TYR A 120 19.42 1.33 30.45
CA TYR A 120 19.67 1.03 31.85
C TYR A 120 18.84 -0.17 32.33
N GLU A 121 17.61 -0.32 31.88
CA GLU A 121 16.73 -1.45 32.19
C GLU A 121 17.03 -2.70 31.32
N GLY A 122 18.05 -2.63 30.44
CA GLY A 122 18.56 -3.78 29.69
C GLY A 122 17.80 -4.08 28.37
N TYR A 123 17.02 -3.13 27.88
CA TYR A 123 16.34 -3.29 26.61
C TYR A 123 17.28 -3.15 25.41
N ASP A 124 17.13 -4.05 24.43
CA ASP A 124 17.78 -3.95 23.14
C ASP A 124 16.99 -3.00 22.23
N LEU A 125 17.59 -1.87 21.89
CA LEU A 125 16.94 -0.82 21.10
C LEU A 125 16.79 -1.22 19.61
N ASP A 126 17.72 -2.01 19.09
CA ASP A 126 17.66 -2.49 17.71
C ASP A 126 16.53 -3.51 17.55
N GLU A 127 16.32 -4.38 18.55
CA GLU A 127 15.18 -5.29 18.59
C GLU A 127 13.85 -4.54 18.69
N ILE A 128 13.77 -3.51 19.54
CA ILE A 128 12.56 -2.67 19.67
C ILE A 128 12.25 -1.98 18.34
N ALA A 129 13.26 -1.36 17.70
CA ALA A 129 13.11 -0.66 16.43
C ALA A 129 12.62 -1.61 15.34
N LEU A 130 13.22 -2.79 15.21
CA LEU A 130 12.82 -3.81 14.24
C LEU A 130 11.38 -4.27 14.46
N LYS A 131 11.00 -4.61 15.70
CA LYS A 131 9.65 -5.04 16.04
C LYS A 131 8.60 -3.95 15.79
N MET A 132 8.93 -2.68 16.09
CA MET A 132 8.06 -1.55 15.84
C MET A 132 7.81 -1.35 14.35
N ALA A 133 8.88 -1.35 13.55
CA ALA A 133 8.77 -1.19 12.10
C ALA A 133 8.04 -2.39 11.44
N ASP A 134 8.35 -3.63 11.84
CA ASP A 134 7.64 -4.83 11.35
C ASP A 134 6.14 -4.78 11.69
N ASN A 135 5.79 -4.31 12.90
CA ASN A 135 4.40 -4.11 13.28
C ASN A 135 3.70 -3.03 12.41
N CYS A 136 4.37 -1.93 12.11
CA CYS A 136 3.83 -0.92 11.18
C CYS A 136 3.65 -1.50 9.77
N CYS A 137 4.59 -2.31 9.27
CA CYS A 137 4.47 -3.01 8.00
C CYS A 137 3.23 -3.90 7.98
N LYS A 138 3.01 -4.69 9.04
CA LYS A 138 1.81 -5.52 9.20
C LYS A 138 0.53 -4.70 9.18
N GLN A 139 0.47 -3.60 9.93
CA GLN A 139 -0.69 -2.71 9.98
C GLN A 139 -1.06 -2.19 8.58
N ILE A 140 -0.06 -1.83 7.76
CA ILE A 140 -0.25 -1.28 6.42
C ILE A 140 -0.57 -2.38 5.41
N LEU A 141 0.28 -3.40 5.33
CA LEU A 141 0.24 -4.39 4.25
C LEU A 141 -0.75 -5.52 4.50
N ASP A 142 -0.92 -5.93 5.77
CA ASP A 142 -1.77 -7.08 6.12
C ASP A 142 -3.14 -6.62 6.64
N ASP A 143 -3.17 -5.66 7.60
CA ASP A 143 -4.43 -5.24 8.25
C ASP A 143 -5.17 -4.17 7.44
N GLY A 144 -4.46 -3.35 6.64
CA GLY A 144 -5.02 -2.20 5.94
C GLY A 144 -5.55 -1.10 6.87
N PHE A 145 -5.20 -1.19 8.15
CA PHE A 145 -5.56 -0.25 9.21
C PHE A 145 -4.32 0.05 10.05
N PHE A 146 -3.82 1.26 9.97
CA PHE A 146 -2.52 1.62 10.50
C PHE A 146 -2.54 2.91 11.31
N HIS A 147 -1.62 3.00 12.27
CA HIS A 147 -1.37 4.20 13.06
C HIS A 147 -0.70 5.25 12.18
N ALA A 148 -1.39 6.35 11.88
CA ALA A 148 -0.89 7.35 10.92
C ALA A 148 0.13 8.33 11.51
N ASP A 149 0.37 8.28 12.83
CA ASP A 149 1.32 9.14 13.53
C ASP A 149 2.18 8.35 14.54
N PRO A 150 3.11 7.46 14.10
CA PRO A 150 4.00 6.66 14.95
C PRO A 150 5.08 7.52 15.62
N HIS A 151 4.68 8.63 16.23
CA HIS A 151 5.54 9.55 16.95
C HIS A 151 5.99 8.93 18.30
N PRO A 152 7.22 9.19 18.79
CA PRO A 152 7.70 8.61 20.05
C PRO A 152 6.79 8.86 21.25
N GLY A 153 6.06 9.98 21.28
CA GLY A 153 5.11 10.32 22.34
C GLY A 153 3.88 9.40 22.40
N ASN A 154 3.61 8.63 21.35
CA ASN A 154 2.49 7.71 21.23
C ASN A 154 2.86 6.26 21.52
N ILE A 155 4.11 6.00 21.91
CA ILE A 155 4.66 4.64 22.04
C ILE A 155 5.40 4.50 23.37
N LEU A 156 5.01 3.49 24.16
CA LEU A 156 5.66 3.12 25.40
C LEU A 156 6.24 1.70 25.30
N ILE A 157 7.27 1.42 26.06
CA ILE A 157 7.78 0.08 26.27
C ILE A 157 7.34 -0.40 27.67
N ASP A 158 6.53 -1.44 27.70
CA ASP A 158 5.95 -1.99 28.91
C ASP A 158 6.18 -3.50 28.97
N GLU A 159 6.96 -3.96 29.95
CA GLU A 159 7.33 -5.39 30.11
C GLU A 159 7.86 -6.06 28.82
N GLY A 160 8.67 -5.32 28.05
CA GLY A 160 9.23 -5.80 26.78
C GLY A 160 8.25 -5.79 25.60
N LYS A 161 7.07 -5.21 25.78
CA LYS A 161 6.07 -5.01 24.73
C LYS A 161 6.05 -3.56 24.27
N ILE A 162 5.76 -3.36 23.00
CA ILE A 162 5.52 -2.05 22.40
C ILE A 162 4.04 -1.72 22.63
N ALA A 163 3.78 -0.69 23.41
CA ALA A 163 2.44 -0.23 23.74
C ALA A 163 2.10 1.05 22.96
N TRP A 164 1.08 0.98 22.13
CA TRP A 164 0.51 2.14 21.45
C TRP A 164 -0.55 2.79 22.35
N ILE A 165 -0.53 4.11 22.49
CA ILE A 165 -1.36 4.80 23.51
C ILE A 165 -2.26 5.93 23.01
N ASP A 166 -2.06 6.43 21.81
CA ASP A 166 -2.93 7.44 21.18
C ASP A 166 -3.43 6.91 19.83
N PHE A 167 -4.74 6.93 19.59
CA PHE A 167 -5.39 6.39 18.40
C PHE A 167 -6.28 7.43 17.70
N GLY A 168 -6.01 8.71 17.95
CA GLY A 168 -6.74 9.83 17.34
C GLY A 168 -6.52 9.87 15.82
N MET A 169 -5.32 9.52 15.36
CA MET A 169 -4.97 9.49 13.94
C MET A 169 -4.70 8.07 13.46
N MET A 170 -5.72 7.45 12.86
CA MET A 170 -5.57 6.17 12.17
C MET A 170 -5.80 6.34 10.67
N GLY A 171 -5.02 5.62 9.88
CA GLY A 171 -5.17 5.53 8.43
C GLY A 171 -5.79 4.20 8.01
N THR A 172 -6.43 4.21 6.86
CA THR A 172 -6.91 3.00 6.20
C THR A 172 -6.41 2.97 4.77
N VAL A 173 -6.00 1.80 4.30
CA VAL A 173 -5.73 1.53 2.90
C VAL A 173 -6.67 0.45 2.41
N SER A 174 -7.20 0.63 1.21
CA SER A 174 -8.09 -0.35 0.61
C SER A 174 -7.33 -1.66 0.33
N SER A 175 -8.05 -2.78 0.26
CA SER A 175 -7.44 -4.07 -0.14
C SER A 175 -6.81 -4.01 -1.54
N PHE A 176 -7.33 -3.16 -2.42
CA PHE A 176 -6.72 -2.87 -3.72
C PHE A 176 -5.36 -2.19 -3.54
N THR A 177 -5.30 -1.10 -2.77
CA THR A 177 -4.05 -0.37 -2.49
C THR A 177 -3.01 -1.25 -1.79
N GLN A 178 -3.43 -2.08 -0.80
CA GLN A 178 -2.54 -3.08 -0.16
C GLN A 178 -1.93 -4.02 -1.20
N HIS A 179 -2.75 -4.53 -2.13
CA HIS A 179 -2.28 -5.42 -3.18
C HIS A 179 -1.25 -4.72 -4.09
N ILE A 180 -1.52 -3.50 -4.54
CA ILE A 180 -0.59 -2.75 -5.38
C ILE A 180 0.71 -2.40 -4.65
N LEU A 181 0.65 -1.98 -3.38
CA LEU A 181 1.85 -1.78 -2.56
C LEU A 181 2.68 -3.06 -2.44
N SER A 182 2.01 -4.20 -2.29
CA SER A 182 2.66 -5.51 -2.27
C SER A 182 3.34 -5.85 -3.60
N LEU A 183 2.71 -5.52 -4.75
CA LEU A 183 3.32 -5.68 -6.09
C LEU A 183 4.50 -4.74 -6.27
N ALA A 184 4.41 -3.48 -5.86
CA ALA A 184 5.52 -2.53 -5.93
C ALA A 184 6.74 -3.01 -5.11
N LEU A 185 6.52 -3.53 -3.90
CA LEU A 185 7.59 -4.14 -3.09
C LEU A 185 8.19 -5.37 -3.76
N GLN A 186 7.37 -6.20 -4.40
CA GLN A 186 7.84 -7.36 -5.14
C GLN A 186 8.69 -6.96 -6.35
N ALA A 187 8.24 -5.98 -7.13
CA ALA A 187 8.99 -5.42 -8.25
C ALA A 187 10.36 -4.87 -7.82
N LEU A 188 10.42 -4.21 -6.65
CA LEU A 188 11.70 -3.76 -6.05
C LEU A 188 12.61 -4.94 -5.66
N ILE A 189 12.05 -6.04 -5.14
CA ILE A 189 12.80 -7.25 -4.76
C ILE A 189 13.35 -7.96 -6.00
N GLU A 190 12.56 -8.05 -7.07
CA GLU A 190 12.87 -8.74 -8.31
C GLU A 190 13.67 -7.89 -9.30
N ASP A 191 13.85 -6.59 -8.98
CA ASP A 191 14.53 -5.62 -9.82
C ASP A 191 13.80 -5.35 -11.15
N ASP A 192 12.49 -5.47 -11.15
CA ASP A 192 11.66 -5.20 -12.33
C ASP A 192 11.13 -3.78 -12.31
N ILE A 193 11.73 -2.92 -13.15
CA ILE A 193 11.37 -1.50 -13.23
C ILE A 193 10.03 -1.30 -13.95
N TYR A 194 9.64 -2.23 -14.84
CA TYR A 194 8.37 -2.11 -15.57
C TYR A 194 7.19 -2.47 -14.68
N ASP A 195 7.31 -3.53 -13.86
CA ASP A 195 6.30 -3.87 -12.87
C ASP A 195 6.19 -2.80 -11.79
N LEU A 196 7.31 -2.13 -11.44
CA LEU A 196 7.29 -1.00 -10.50
C LEU A 196 6.56 0.21 -11.08
N GLU A 197 6.79 0.53 -12.36
CA GLU A 197 6.08 1.61 -13.08
C GLU A 197 4.58 1.33 -13.14
N GLU A 198 4.19 0.11 -13.51
CA GLU A 198 2.78 -0.29 -13.56
C GLU A 198 2.12 -0.16 -12.18
N ALA A 199 2.77 -0.65 -11.12
CA ALA A 199 2.28 -0.51 -9.76
C ALA A 199 2.18 0.97 -9.34
N PHE A 200 3.15 1.80 -9.69
CA PHE A 200 3.12 3.24 -9.41
C PHE A 200 1.93 3.92 -10.10
N LEU A 201 1.70 3.65 -11.39
CA LEU A 201 0.58 4.20 -12.15
C LEU A 201 -0.79 3.75 -11.62
N MET A 202 -0.87 2.53 -11.04
CA MET A 202 -2.09 2.05 -10.40
C MET A 202 -2.38 2.75 -9.05
N LEU A 203 -1.35 3.25 -8.36
CA LEU A 203 -1.50 3.94 -7.07
C LEU A 203 -1.91 5.40 -7.21
N VAL A 204 -1.66 6.02 -8.35
CA VAL A 204 -1.84 7.46 -8.56
C VAL A 204 -2.91 7.72 -9.63
N THR A 205 -3.38 8.96 -9.71
CA THR A 205 -4.37 9.35 -10.73
C THR A 205 -3.77 10.45 -11.59
N PRO A 206 -3.35 10.13 -12.84
CA PRO A 206 -2.86 11.13 -13.77
C PRO A 206 -3.96 12.11 -14.18
N ASN A 207 -3.65 13.41 -14.22
CA ASN A 207 -4.57 14.43 -14.73
C ASN A 207 -4.56 14.51 -16.28
N HIS A 208 -3.46 14.04 -16.91
CA HIS A 208 -3.23 14.05 -18.36
C HIS A 208 -2.57 12.74 -18.82
N GLU A 209 -2.42 12.54 -20.13
CA GLU A 209 -1.56 11.47 -20.66
C GLU A 209 -0.12 11.67 -20.18
N ILE A 210 0.44 10.64 -19.55
CA ILE A 210 1.82 10.64 -19.06
C ILE A 210 2.76 10.18 -20.17
N ASP A 211 3.92 10.81 -20.28
CA ASP A 211 5.04 10.25 -21.02
C ASP A 211 5.65 9.07 -20.22
N GLU A 212 5.16 7.84 -20.53
CA GLU A 212 5.62 6.62 -19.86
C GLU A 212 7.13 6.44 -19.99
N THR A 213 7.75 6.88 -21.09
CA THR A 213 9.21 6.80 -21.28
C THR A 213 9.94 7.70 -20.28
N GLN A 214 9.46 8.92 -20.10
CA GLN A 214 10.03 9.84 -19.11
C GLN A 214 9.82 9.34 -17.69
N LEU A 215 8.63 8.84 -17.36
CA LEU A 215 8.30 8.28 -16.05
C LEU A 215 9.21 7.10 -15.72
N LEU A 216 9.37 6.17 -16.66
CA LEU A 216 10.25 5.01 -16.52
C LEU A 216 11.70 5.42 -16.25
N HIS A 217 12.22 6.43 -16.97
CA HIS A 217 13.55 6.97 -16.73
C HIS A 217 13.68 7.58 -15.33
N GLN A 218 12.69 8.32 -14.87
CA GLN A 218 12.70 8.93 -13.54
C GLN A 218 12.68 7.85 -12.44
N LEU A 219 11.81 6.85 -12.54
CA LEU A 219 11.74 5.72 -11.60
C LEU A 219 13.04 4.91 -11.60
N ASN A 220 13.58 4.60 -12.80
CA ASN A 220 14.84 3.87 -12.91
C ASN A 220 16.03 4.62 -12.30
N SER A 221 16.05 5.96 -12.40
CA SER A 221 17.06 6.79 -11.73
C SER A 221 17.00 6.64 -10.21
N ILE A 222 15.80 6.64 -9.61
CA ILE A 222 15.62 6.44 -8.17
C ILE A 222 16.09 5.05 -7.74
N VAL A 223 15.66 4.00 -8.45
CA VAL A 223 16.02 2.61 -8.13
C VAL A 223 17.51 2.37 -8.29
N SER A 224 18.13 2.93 -9.36
CA SER A 224 19.58 2.80 -9.61
C SER A 224 20.41 3.52 -8.55
N GLU A 225 19.98 4.71 -8.13
CA GLU A 225 20.64 5.45 -7.04
C GLU A 225 20.53 4.68 -5.72
N TYR A 226 19.34 4.11 -5.43
CA TYR A 226 19.12 3.27 -4.26
C TYR A 226 20.07 2.08 -4.22
N LYS A 227 20.34 1.42 -5.36
CA LYS A 227 21.24 0.30 -5.45
C LYS A 227 22.71 0.67 -5.37
N ALA A 228 23.08 1.85 -5.88
CA ALA A 228 24.46 2.32 -5.89
C ALA A 228 24.98 2.75 -4.52
N LYS A 229 24.06 3.15 -3.62
CA LYS A 229 24.40 3.52 -2.24
C LYS A 229 24.31 2.30 -1.31
N SER A 230 25.10 2.31 -0.24
CA SER A 230 24.89 1.34 0.85
C SER A 230 23.49 1.52 1.43
N LEU A 231 22.80 0.41 1.75
CA LEU A 231 21.46 0.44 2.36
C LEU A 231 21.39 1.33 3.60
N SER A 232 22.51 1.45 4.34
CA SER A 232 22.62 2.30 5.53
C SER A 232 22.64 3.80 5.24
N ASP A 233 22.90 4.21 3.99
CA ASP A 233 23.08 5.61 3.62
C ASP A 233 21.84 6.21 2.94
N TYR A 234 20.75 5.42 2.85
CA TYR A 234 19.52 5.85 2.19
C TYR A 234 18.43 6.14 3.22
N ASN A 235 17.92 7.37 3.16
CA ASN A 235 16.83 7.85 3.98
C ASN A 235 15.51 7.68 3.20
N PHE A 236 14.50 7.08 3.83
CA PHE A 236 13.18 6.88 3.23
C PHE A 236 12.51 8.22 2.89
N SER A 237 12.75 9.25 3.69
CA SER A 237 12.26 10.61 3.44
C SER A 237 12.78 11.19 2.12
N ASP A 238 14.03 10.91 1.74
CA ASP A 238 14.59 11.32 0.45
C ASP A 238 13.91 10.58 -0.71
N LEU A 239 13.60 9.28 -0.52
CA LEU A 239 12.85 8.50 -1.50
C LEU A 239 11.46 9.08 -1.73
N ILE A 240 10.74 9.37 -0.65
CA ILE A 240 9.41 10.00 -0.73
C ILE A 240 9.48 11.35 -1.43
N GLN A 241 10.48 12.19 -1.11
CA GLN A 241 10.64 13.49 -1.78
C GLN A 241 10.81 13.33 -3.29
N LYS A 242 11.65 12.40 -3.74
CA LYS A 242 11.83 12.10 -5.17
C LYS A 242 10.55 11.59 -5.84
N CYS A 243 9.77 10.76 -5.13
CA CYS A 243 8.46 10.34 -5.62
C CYS A 243 7.50 11.54 -5.75
N PHE A 244 7.51 12.47 -4.81
CA PHE A 244 6.74 13.73 -4.91
C PHE A 244 7.20 14.60 -6.08
N ASP A 245 8.50 14.67 -6.35
CA ASP A 245 9.04 15.40 -7.50
C ASP A 245 8.57 14.80 -8.82
N ILE A 246 8.53 13.46 -8.94
CA ILE A 246 7.95 12.76 -10.10
C ILE A 246 6.46 13.10 -10.25
N VAL A 247 5.69 12.99 -9.18
CA VAL A 247 4.26 13.28 -9.17
C VAL A 247 3.98 14.71 -9.61
N THR A 248 4.74 15.67 -9.06
CA THR A 248 4.59 17.10 -9.37
C THR A 248 5.00 17.43 -10.81
N SER A 249 6.12 16.85 -11.29
CA SER A 249 6.63 17.09 -12.64
C SER A 249 5.74 16.50 -13.74
N ASN A 250 4.95 15.49 -13.42
CA ASN A 250 4.05 14.81 -14.35
C ASN A 250 2.57 15.19 -14.15
N ASP A 251 2.26 16.19 -13.31
CA ASP A 251 0.89 16.64 -12.98
C ASP A 251 -0.03 15.47 -12.56
N ILE A 252 0.45 14.68 -11.60
CA ILE A 252 -0.24 13.51 -11.07
C ILE A 252 -0.92 13.86 -9.75
N ALA A 253 -2.17 13.45 -9.55
CA ALA A 253 -2.86 13.57 -8.27
C ALA A 253 -2.56 12.37 -7.36
N ILE A 254 -2.24 12.66 -6.09
CA ILE A 254 -2.02 11.63 -5.06
C ILE A 254 -3.31 11.42 -4.26
N PRO A 255 -3.82 10.20 -4.16
CA PRO A 255 -4.92 9.89 -3.26
C PRO A 255 -4.61 10.21 -1.79
N THR A 256 -5.61 10.68 -1.03
CA THR A 256 -5.47 11.05 0.39
C THR A 256 -4.93 9.89 1.24
N GLU A 257 -5.33 8.65 0.95
CA GLU A 257 -4.84 7.47 1.68
C GLU A 257 -3.31 7.31 1.56
N LEU A 258 -2.73 7.58 0.37
CA LEU A 258 -1.29 7.54 0.16
C LEU A 258 -0.56 8.68 0.86
N THR A 259 -1.17 9.87 0.93
CA THR A 259 -0.60 11.00 1.67
C THR A 259 -0.46 10.67 3.16
N LEU A 260 -1.49 10.07 3.77
CA LEU A 260 -1.44 9.61 5.17
C LEU A 260 -0.41 8.49 5.36
N LEU A 261 -0.30 7.57 4.40
CA LEU A 261 0.69 6.51 4.42
C LEU A 261 2.12 7.06 4.36
N CYS A 262 2.41 7.99 3.45
CA CYS A 262 3.70 8.66 3.36
C CYS A 262 4.06 9.37 4.67
N ARG A 263 3.11 10.11 5.26
CA ARG A 263 3.30 10.75 6.57
C ARG A 263 3.63 9.74 7.67
N CYS A 264 2.90 8.63 7.71
CA CYS A 264 3.17 7.53 8.66
C CYS A 264 4.60 7.03 8.53
N LEU A 265 5.03 6.70 7.32
CA LEU A 265 6.35 6.11 7.06
C LEU A 265 7.49 7.09 7.35
N VAL A 266 7.33 8.38 7.00
CA VAL A 266 8.31 9.43 7.35
C VAL A 266 8.40 9.64 8.86
N THR A 267 7.26 9.65 9.57
CA THR A 267 7.25 9.78 11.05
C THR A 267 7.87 8.55 11.72
N LEU A 268 7.59 7.35 11.17
CA LEU A 268 8.19 6.10 11.62
C LEU A 268 9.70 6.12 11.45
N GLU A 269 10.21 6.51 10.28
CA GLU A 269 11.65 6.63 10.04
C GLU A 269 12.31 7.58 11.04
N GLY A 270 11.76 8.78 11.25
CA GLY A 270 12.28 9.71 12.23
C GLY A 270 12.24 9.20 13.68
N THR A 271 11.34 8.25 13.99
CA THR A 271 11.28 7.57 15.27
C THR A 271 12.35 6.48 15.35
N LEU A 272 12.52 5.68 14.29
CA LEU A 272 13.56 4.65 14.18
C LEU A 272 14.96 5.26 14.30
N GLU A 273 15.23 6.36 13.61
CA GLU A 273 16.52 7.04 13.64
C GLU A 273 16.93 7.46 15.06
N LYS A 274 15.96 7.88 15.88
CA LYS A 274 16.22 8.22 17.29
C LYS A 274 16.58 7.02 18.16
N ILE A 275 15.97 5.85 17.89
CA ILE A 275 16.07 4.64 18.70
C ILE A 275 17.26 3.80 18.26
N SER A 276 17.35 3.54 16.97
CA SER A 276 18.36 2.71 16.31
C SER A 276 18.75 3.31 14.97
N PRO A 277 19.76 4.21 14.94
CA PRO A 277 20.21 4.86 13.70
C PRO A 277 20.70 3.90 12.61
N SER A 278 20.98 2.64 12.98
CA SER A 278 21.38 1.58 12.05
C SER A 278 20.20 0.91 11.33
N SER A 279 18.97 1.14 11.77
CA SER A 279 17.78 0.52 11.19
C SER A 279 17.38 1.20 9.88
N ASN A 280 17.18 0.41 8.83
CA ASN A 280 16.71 0.88 7.53
C ASN A 280 15.27 0.43 7.29
N LEU A 281 14.35 1.39 7.16
CA LEU A 281 12.92 1.11 7.00
C LEU A 281 12.62 0.34 5.70
N ILE A 282 13.32 0.64 4.61
CA ILE A 282 13.10 0.00 3.31
C ILE A 282 13.51 -1.49 3.39
N GLU A 283 14.63 -1.77 4.05
CA GLU A 283 15.07 -3.15 4.26
C GLU A 283 14.06 -3.94 5.12
N ILE A 284 13.50 -3.30 6.14
CA ILE A 284 12.47 -3.93 7.00
C ILE A 284 11.20 -4.21 6.20
N LEU A 285 10.73 -3.28 5.36
CA LEU A 285 9.58 -3.47 4.45
C LEU A 285 9.80 -4.65 3.50
N ILE A 286 10.97 -4.72 2.88
CA ILE A 286 11.36 -5.81 1.96
C ILE A 286 11.38 -7.14 2.70
N ASN A 287 11.99 -7.19 3.89
CA ASN A 287 12.09 -8.40 4.69
C ASN A 287 10.72 -8.87 5.20
N HIS A 288 9.85 -7.95 5.60
CA HIS A 288 8.47 -8.26 5.98
C HIS A 288 7.74 -8.94 4.81
N LYS A 289 7.82 -8.36 3.61
CA LYS A 289 7.21 -8.96 2.40
C LYS A 289 7.78 -10.33 2.09
N ARG A 290 9.11 -10.51 2.12
CA ARG A 290 9.76 -11.82 1.90
C ARG A 290 9.28 -12.88 2.88
N ASN A 291 9.18 -12.52 4.17
CA ASN A 291 8.72 -13.43 5.21
C ASN A 291 7.25 -13.82 5.05
N THR A 292 6.41 -12.91 4.58
CA THR A 292 4.99 -13.17 4.29
C THR A 292 4.86 -14.15 3.12
N VAL A 293 5.60 -13.92 2.03
CA VAL A 293 5.64 -14.84 0.88
C VAL A 293 6.13 -16.24 1.29
N LEU A 294 7.16 -16.34 2.13
CA LEU A 294 7.67 -17.62 2.62
C LEU A 294 6.65 -18.37 3.49
N LYS A 295 5.85 -17.65 4.30
CA LYS A 295 4.75 -18.26 5.08
C LYS A 295 3.59 -18.73 4.19
N GLU A 296 3.30 -18.00 3.11
CA GLU A 296 2.31 -18.39 2.12
C GLU A 296 2.76 -19.60 1.27
N LEU A 297 4.07 -19.85 1.18
CA LEU A 297 4.69 -21.00 0.49
C LEU A 297 4.65 -22.31 1.30
N ASP A 298 3.98 -22.38 2.45
CA ASP A 298 3.75 -23.63 3.16
C ASP A 298 2.82 -24.54 2.32
N TYR A 299 3.46 -25.52 1.66
CA TYR A 299 3.03 -26.29 0.48
C TYR A 299 1.69 -27.06 0.62
N LYS A 300 1.08 -27.12 1.79
CA LYS A 300 -0.20 -27.85 2.00
C LYS A 300 -1.44 -27.04 1.63
N ASP A 301 -1.39 -25.70 1.72
CA ASP A 301 -2.54 -24.84 1.41
C ASP A 301 -2.55 -24.36 -0.05
N GLN A 302 -1.39 -24.31 -0.72
CA GLN A 302 -1.29 -23.83 -2.10
C GLN A 302 -1.97 -24.72 -3.13
N GLY A 303 -1.93 -26.02 -2.96
CA GLY A 303 -2.64 -26.93 -3.86
C GLY A 303 -4.14 -26.70 -3.88
N LEU A 304 -4.73 -26.36 -2.74
CA LEU A 304 -6.15 -26.02 -2.61
C LEU A 304 -6.45 -24.58 -3.08
N LYS A 305 -5.56 -23.61 -2.83
CA LYS A 305 -5.70 -22.23 -3.33
C LYS A 305 -5.54 -22.16 -4.84
N ILE A 306 -4.49 -22.78 -5.40
CA ILE A 306 -4.29 -22.87 -6.86
C ILE A 306 -5.48 -23.57 -7.54
N GLY A 307 -6.01 -24.65 -6.97
CA GLY A 307 -7.21 -25.32 -7.47
C GLY A 307 -8.45 -24.43 -7.39
N HIS A 308 -8.60 -23.65 -6.33
CA HIS A 308 -9.72 -22.70 -6.15
C HIS A 308 -9.60 -21.48 -7.06
N ASP A 309 -8.40 -20.93 -7.23
CA ASP A 309 -8.15 -19.78 -8.12
C ASP A 309 -8.21 -20.20 -9.58
N LEU A 310 -7.73 -21.39 -9.92
CA LEU A 310 -7.95 -22.00 -11.24
C LEU A 310 -9.44 -22.22 -11.52
N TYR A 311 -10.20 -22.73 -10.54
CA TYR A 311 -11.65 -22.87 -10.66
C TYR A 311 -12.37 -21.53 -10.80
N LYS A 312 -11.98 -20.50 -10.03
CA LYS A 312 -12.51 -19.13 -10.16
C LYS A 312 -12.17 -18.51 -11.52
N THR A 313 -10.93 -18.70 -12.00
CA THR A 313 -10.47 -18.21 -13.31
C THR A 313 -11.20 -18.94 -14.44
N LEU A 314 -11.35 -20.25 -14.36
CA LEU A 314 -12.13 -21.05 -15.30
C LEU A 314 -13.62 -20.66 -15.27
N LYS A 315 -14.19 -20.36 -14.10
CA LYS A 315 -15.57 -19.86 -13.97
C LYS A 315 -15.74 -18.45 -14.58
N LYS A 316 -14.75 -17.58 -14.46
CA LYS A 316 -14.73 -16.27 -15.13
C LYS A 316 -14.47 -16.37 -16.64
N SER A 317 -13.79 -17.42 -17.11
CA SER A 317 -13.51 -17.65 -18.53
C SER A 317 -14.76 -18.01 -19.36
N TYR A 318 -15.89 -18.31 -18.72
CA TYR A 318 -17.19 -18.40 -19.43
C TYR A 318 -17.58 -17.09 -20.12
N ALA A 319 -17.03 -15.92 -19.71
CA ALA A 319 -17.24 -14.64 -20.35
C ALA A 319 -16.26 -14.36 -21.52
N LEU A 320 -15.15 -15.11 -21.63
CA LEU A 320 -14.15 -14.92 -22.68
C LEU A 320 -14.70 -15.03 -24.10
N PRO A 321 -15.57 -16.00 -24.47
CA PRO A 321 -16.13 -16.07 -25.81
C PRO A 321 -16.96 -14.83 -26.14
N GLN A 322 -17.63 -14.23 -25.17
CA GLN A 322 -18.44 -13.03 -25.36
C GLN A 322 -17.57 -11.79 -25.55
N ILE A 323 -16.50 -11.65 -24.76
CA ILE A 323 -15.51 -10.57 -24.89
C ILE A 323 -14.80 -10.65 -26.25
N VAL A 324 -14.37 -11.84 -26.67
CA VAL A 324 -13.75 -12.06 -27.99
C VAL A 324 -14.73 -11.76 -29.10
N TYR A 325 -16.00 -12.16 -28.98
CA TYR A 325 -17.05 -11.83 -29.94
C TYR A 325 -17.29 -10.32 -30.02
N ASP A 326 -17.35 -9.62 -28.90
CA ASP A 326 -17.54 -8.18 -28.83
C ASP A 326 -16.32 -7.43 -29.42
N LEU A 327 -15.11 -7.88 -29.18
CA LEU A 327 -13.88 -7.35 -29.80
C LEU A 327 -13.87 -7.54 -31.31
N ILE A 328 -14.27 -8.72 -31.80
CA ILE A 328 -14.41 -8.99 -33.24
C ILE A 328 -15.50 -8.10 -33.84
N LYS A 329 -16.62 -7.88 -33.16
CA LYS A 329 -17.72 -7.01 -33.60
C LYS A 329 -17.28 -5.55 -33.60
N MET A 330 -16.55 -5.06 -32.60
CA MET A 330 -16.00 -3.71 -32.58
C MET A 330 -14.94 -3.50 -33.68
N SER A 331 -14.12 -4.50 -33.97
CA SER A 331 -13.16 -4.48 -35.08
C SER A 331 -13.88 -4.42 -36.44
N LYS A 332 -14.95 -5.21 -36.64
CA LYS A 332 -15.76 -5.21 -37.87
C LYS A 332 -16.49 -3.90 -38.11
N ASN A 333 -16.89 -3.22 -37.03
CA ASN A 333 -17.62 -1.96 -37.09
C ASN A 333 -16.69 -0.73 -37.15
N GLY A 334 -15.37 -0.89 -37.27
CA GLY A 334 -14.41 0.21 -37.33
C GLY A 334 -14.30 1.04 -36.05
N GLN A 335 -14.78 0.51 -34.92
CA GLN A 335 -14.79 1.20 -33.61
C GLN A 335 -13.54 0.94 -32.78
N LEU A 336 -12.60 0.10 -33.25
CA LEU A 336 -11.29 -0.12 -32.62
C LEU A 336 -10.34 0.95 -33.16
N HIS A 337 -10.17 2.03 -32.40
CA HIS A 337 -9.09 2.99 -32.63
C HIS A 337 -7.84 2.53 -31.89
N VAL A 338 -6.90 1.93 -32.60
CA VAL A 338 -5.55 1.67 -32.07
C VAL A 338 -4.69 2.85 -32.47
N ASN A 339 -4.32 3.70 -31.52
CA ASN A 339 -3.35 4.77 -31.77
C ASN A 339 -1.97 4.14 -31.94
N VAL A 340 -1.49 4.07 -33.17
CA VAL A 340 -0.13 3.66 -33.49
C VAL A 340 0.67 4.94 -33.69
N THR A 341 1.51 5.29 -32.73
CA THR A 341 2.56 6.31 -32.91
C THR A 341 3.67 5.72 -33.79
N GLU A 342 3.84 6.30 -34.97
CA GLU A 342 4.92 5.97 -35.90
C GLU A 342 6.27 6.47 -35.35
N ASN A 343 7.12 5.54 -34.95
CA ASN A 343 8.57 5.67 -35.14
C ASN A 343 9.25 4.30 -35.03
N ASP A 344 10.06 3.96 -36.05
CA ASP A 344 10.84 2.72 -36.22
C ASP A 344 10.09 1.43 -36.61
N ASP A 345 9.48 1.49 -37.80
CA ASP A 345 8.41 0.56 -38.19
C ASP A 345 8.82 -0.82 -38.73
N TYR A 346 10.05 -1.06 -39.12
CA TYR A 346 10.33 -2.34 -39.83
C TYR A 346 10.76 -3.48 -38.90
N ILE A 347 11.51 -3.17 -37.88
CA ILE A 347 12.00 -4.18 -36.92
C ILE A 347 10.91 -4.51 -35.90
N ARG A 348 10.17 -3.51 -35.42
CA ARG A 348 9.09 -3.67 -34.44
C ARG A 348 7.85 -4.41 -34.99
N GLN A 349 7.49 -4.22 -36.24
CA GLN A 349 6.34 -4.94 -36.86
C GLN A 349 6.63 -6.43 -37.02
N THR A 350 7.88 -6.80 -37.30
CA THR A 350 8.27 -8.21 -37.41
C THR A 350 8.29 -8.89 -36.07
N TYR A 351 8.78 -8.20 -35.02
CA TYR A 351 8.77 -8.70 -33.63
C TYR A 351 7.32 -8.84 -33.10
N LYS A 352 6.50 -7.81 -33.19
CA LYS A 352 5.08 -7.85 -32.74
C LYS A 352 4.26 -8.93 -33.45
N LYS A 353 4.44 -9.14 -34.76
CA LYS A 353 3.78 -10.23 -35.49
C LYS A 353 4.21 -11.61 -34.98
N THR A 354 5.47 -11.77 -34.63
CA THR A 354 6.00 -13.04 -34.14
C THR A 354 5.52 -13.32 -32.72
N GLU A 355 5.53 -12.33 -31.84
CA GLU A 355 5.01 -12.44 -30.47
C GLU A 355 3.52 -12.73 -30.44
N LEU A 356 2.72 -11.98 -31.21
CA LEU A 356 1.27 -12.21 -31.30
C LEU A 356 0.97 -13.62 -31.85
N SER A 357 1.75 -14.10 -32.83
CA SER A 357 1.62 -15.46 -33.35
C SER A 357 1.93 -16.52 -32.29
N ILE A 358 2.96 -16.31 -31.46
CA ILE A 358 3.33 -17.20 -30.35
C ILE A 358 2.21 -17.25 -29.32
N ILE A 359 1.68 -16.10 -28.91
CA ILE A 359 0.58 -16.02 -27.94
C ILE A 359 -0.66 -16.74 -28.44
N ILE A 360 -1.08 -16.49 -29.70
CA ILE A 360 -2.24 -17.15 -30.30
C ILE A 360 -2.05 -18.67 -30.36
N LYS A 361 -0.88 -19.14 -30.77
CA LYS A 361 -0.57 -20.58 -30.84
C LYS A 361 -0.55 -21.23 -29.45
N THR A 362 -0.03 -20.53 -28.44
CA THR A 362 -0.01 -21.02 -27.06
C THR A 362 -1.41 -21.15 -26.50
N VAL A 363 -2.25 -20.12 -26.67
CA VAL A 363 -3.66 -20.14 -26.23
C VAL A 363 -4.43 -21.27 -26.91
N PHE A 364 -4.24 -21.42 -28.23
CA PHE A 364 -4.93 -22.46 -29.00
C PHE A 364 -4.45 -23.88 -28.62
N SER A 365 -3.14 -24.06 -28.36
CA SER A 365 -2.58 -25.31 -27.82
C SER A 365 -3.19 -25.70 -26.48
N CYS A 366 -3.26 -24.73 -25.52
CA CYS A 366 -3.90 -24.95 -24.22
C CYS A 366 -5.39 -25.29 -24.36
N MET A 367 -6.10 -24.64 -25.28
CA MET A 367 -7.52 -24.92 -25.51
C MET A 367 -7.72 -26.33 -26.12
N CYS A 368 -6.90 -26.74 -27.06
CA CYS A 368 -6.92 -28.10 -27.61
C CYS A 368 -6.62 -29.15 -26.54
N LEU A 369 -5.67 -28.88 -25.63
CA LEU A 369 -5.32 -29.75 -24.54
C LEU A 369 -6.50 -29.92 -23.58
N LEU A 370 -7.14 -28.83 -23.17
CA LEU A 370 -8.32 -28.84 -22.31
C LEU A 370 -9.49 -29.59 -22.95
N CYS A 371 -9.78 -29.29 -24.21
CA CYS A 371 -10.86 -29.97 -24.94
C CYS A 371 -10.55 -31.46 -25.15
N GLY A 372 -9.27 -31.82 -25.37
CA GLY A 372 -8.85 -33.21 -25.50
C GLY A 372 -9.01 -34.03 -24.23
N VAL A 373 -8.81 -33.40 -23.06
CA VAL A 373 -8.99 -34.05 -21.74
C VAL A 373 -10.47 -34.15 -21.37
N LEU A 374 -11.29 -33.18 -21.78
CA LEU A 374 -12.72 -33.10 -21.40
C LEU A 374 -13.66 -33.87 -22.36
N THR A 375 -13.16 -34.34 -23.50
CA THR A 375 -13.98 -35.03 -24.51
C THR A 375 -14.14 -36.49 -24.16
N GLU A 376 -15.36 -37.01 -24.17
CA GLU A 376 -15.70 -38.42 -23.94
C GLU A 376 -15.34 -39.34 -25.12
N SER A 377 -15.11 -38.76 -26.31
CA SER A 377 -14.75 -39.51 -27.53
C SER A 377 -13.26 -39.76 -27.60
N TYR A 378 -12.86 -41.02 -27.48
CA TYR A 378 -11.45 -41.46 -27.53
C TYR A 378 -10.68 -40.97 -28.78
N TYR A 379 -11.30 -41.03 -29.96
CA TYR A 379 -10.66 -40.56 -31.19
C TYR A 379 -10.49 -39.04 -31.24
N MET A 380 -11.48 -38.26 -30.79
CA MET A 380 -11.38 -36.81 -30.72
C MET A 380 -10.37 -36.36 -29.67
N SER A 381 -10.28 -37.06 -28.55
CA SER A 381 -9.27 -36.80 -27.51
C SER A 381 -7.86 -36.92 -28.08
N ILE A 382 -7.55 -38.01 -28.79
CA ILE A 382 -6.23 -38.24 -29.43
C ILE A 382 -5.93 -37.15 -30.45
N ILE A 383 -6.87 -36.78 -31.29
CA ILE A 383 -6.68 -35.73 -32.30
C ILE A 383 -6.36 -34.40 -31.66
N LEU A 384 -7.12 -33.98 -30.65
CA LEU A 384 -6.92 -32.71 -29.96
C LEU A 384 -5.61 -32.66 -29.17
N LEU A 385 -5.23 -33.75 -28.52
CA LEU A 385 -3.94 -33.87 -27.80
C LEU A 385 -2.74 -33.85 -28.77
N THR A 386 -2.85 -34.48 -29.94
CA THR A 386 -1.80 -34.42 -30.97
C THR A 386 -1.65 -33.01 -31.56
N ILE A 387 -2.75 -32.31 -31.82
CA ILE A 387 -2.72 -30.91 -32.27
C ILE A 387 -2.07 -30.02 -31.22
N SER A 388 -2.46 -30.18 -29.95
CA SER A 388 -1.85 -29.42 -28.84
C SER A 388 -0.34 -29.67 -28.74
N MET A 389 0.10 -30.92 -28.86
CA MET A 389 1.53 -31.28 -28.81
C MET A 389 2.31 -30.64 -29.96
N LEU A 390 1.78 -30.70 -31.20
CA LEU A 390 2.43 -30.11 -32.38
C LEU A 390 2.57 -28.59 -32.27
N LEU A 391 1.53 -27.91 -31.78
CA LEU A 391 1.55 -26.46 -31.55
C LEU A 391 2.54 -26.10 -30.43
N GLY A 392 2.60 -26.87 -29.36
CA GLY A 392 3.57 -26.67 -28.28
C GLY A 392 5.02 -26.79 -28.74
N ILE A 393 5.30 -27.78 -29.61
CA ILE A 393 6.64 -27.96 -30.22
C ILE A 393 7.00 -26.76 -31.12
N ASP A 394 6.06 -26.28 -31.92
CA ASP A 394 6.28 -25.12 -32.82
C ASP A 394 6.54 -23.83 -32.00
N VAL A 395 5.78 -23.59 -30.93
CA VAL A 395 6.02 -22.49 -29.97
C VAL A 395 7.39 -22.62 -29.33
N PHE A 396 7.80 -23.82 -28.87
CA PHE A 396 9.11 -24.05 -28.29
C PHE A 396 10.24 -23.71 -29.24
N PHE A 397 10.15 -24.14 -30.49
CA PHE A 397 11.16 -23.81 -31.51
C PHE A 397 11.22 -22.31 -31.83
N HIS A 398 10.07 -21.60 -31.82
CA HIS A 398 10.04 -20.15 -32.03
C HIS A 398 10.70 -19.42 -30.87
N LEU A 399 10.39 -19.78 -29.60
CA LEU A 399 11.01 -19.22 -28.42
C LEU A 399 12.53 -19.51 -28.35
N TRP A 400 12.94 -20.71 -28.74
CA TRP A 400 14.36 -21.06 -28.81
C TRP A 400 15.13 -20.23 -29.85
N LYS A 401 14.48 -19.92 -30.99
CA LYS A 401 15.04 -19.08 -32.03
C LYS A 401 15.11 -17.59 -31.68
N LEU A 402 14.22 -17.10 -30.83
CA LEU A 402 14.24 -15.73 -30.28
C LEU A 402 15.34 -15.55 -29.22
N LYS A 403 15.80 -16.62 -28.59
CA LYS A 403 16.84 -16.59 -27.54
C LYS A 403 18.26 -16.70 -28.10
N ARG A 404 18.42 -16.86 -29.41
CA ARG A 404 19.69 -16.82 -30.17
C ARG A 404 19.76 -15.54 -31.00
#